data_36152f10148420c1de4371963d79475b
#
_entry.id   36152f10148420c1de4371963d79475b
#
_cell.length_a   1.000
_cell.length_b   1.000
_cell.length_c   1.000
_cell.angle_alpha   90.00
_cell.angle_beta   90.00
_cell.angle_gamma   90.00
#
_symmetry.space_group_name_H-M   'P 1'
#
loop_
_entity.id
_entity.type
_entity.pdbx_description
1 polymer ?
#
loop_
_entity_poly.entity_id
_entity_poly.type
_entity_poly.pdbx_seq_one_letter_code
_entity_poly.pdbx_strand_id
1 'polypeptide(L)'
;MAAPSAPTAEDWAFAGSYTNKNSKGYRYNWGQQVRSMMGTVVEGPDQGYVRFRIEIAPDGTLAKLETIWTTSAVAEQLARKAVENMPPLPPTPTGKPLIFEKTISFTPFASDGPPSYKDDCLPDPPVFRNPFAWDGKSPQVRSEPPKAEKLDPQAMEDCLRQLPRDSIEAEMARDRREMERWGWNK
;
A
#
# COMPACT_ATOMS: atom_id res chain seq x y z
N MET A 1 -7.75 -4.40 -19.05
CA MET A 1 -8.35 -3.37 -18.19
C MET A 1 -7.40 -2.19 -18.09
N ALA A 2 -7.90 -0.98 -18.23
CA ALA A 2 -7.09 0.23 -18.12
C ALA A 2 -6.44 0.36 -16.74
N ALA A 3 -5.32 1.09 -16.66
CA ALA A 3 -4.72 1.41 -15.39
C ALA A 3 -5.71 2.20 -14.51
N PRO A 4 -5.74 1.97 -13.19
CA PRO A 4 -6.55 2.80 -12.29
C PRO A 4 -6.03 4.23 -12.29
N SER A 5 -6.88 5.18 -11.92
CA SER A 5 -6.46 6.58 -11.76
C SER A 5 -5.48 6.74 -10.60
N ALA A 6 -4.53 7.65 -10.77
CA ALA A 6 -3.61 8.01 -9.70
C ALA A 6 -4.37 8.69 -8.53
N PRO A 7 -3.84 8.61 -7.30
CA PRO A 7 -4.35 9.38 -6.18
C PRO A 7 -4.35 10.88 -6.49
N THR A 8 -5.40 11.56 -6.07
CA THR A 8 -5.52 13.00 -6.21
C THR A 8 -4.74 13.72 -5.11
N ALA A 9 -4.55 15.04 -5.26
CA ALA A 9 -3.96 15.86 -4.19
C ALA A 9 -4.80 15.80 -2.90
N GLU A 10 -6.11 15.67 -3.01
CA GLU A 10 -7.02 15.51 -1.87
C GLU A 10 -6.82 14.17 -1.17
N ASP A 11 -6.63 13.07 -1.92
CA ASP A 11 -6.32 11.76 -1.34
C ASP A 11 -5.02 11.79 -0.53
N TRP A 12 -4.00 12.45 -1.06
CA TRP A 12 -2.73 12.62 -0.37
C TRP A 12 -2.83 13.52 0.86
N ALA A 13 -3.59 14.62 0.76
CA ALA A 13 -3.83 15.51 1.89
C ALA A 13 -4.59 14.81 3.02
N PHE A 14 -5.58 13.99 2.67
CA PHE A 14 -6.31 13.19 3.66
C PHE A 14 -5.38 12.17 4.35
N ALA A 15 -4.56 11.47 3.59
CA ALA A 15 -3.58 10.53 4.14
C ALA A 15 -2.56 11.19 5.08
N GLY A 16 -2.25 12.48 4.87
CA GLY A 16 -1.36 13.27 5.72
C GLY A 16 -2.03 13.97 6.90
N SER A 17 -3.35 13.87 7.05
CA SER A 17 -4.12 14.63 8.05
C SER A 17 -3.93 14.15 9.50
N TYR A 18 -3.34 12.98 9.69
CA TYR A 18 -3.06 12.40 11.00
C TYR A 18 -1.71 11.66 11.00
N THR A 19 -1.03 11.70 12.13
CA THR A 19 0.37 11.24 12.29
C THR A 19 0.45 9.83 12.88
N ASN A 20 -0.28 8.89 12.31
CA ASN A 20 -0.26 7.51 12.78
C ASN A 20 0.99 6.76 12.35
N LYS A 21 1.51 5.95 13.25
CA LYS A 21 2.74 5.16 13.07
C LYS A 21 2.73 4.35 11.77
N ASN A 22 1.60 3.74 11.45
CA ASN A 22 1.51 2.84 10.30
C ASN A 22 1.25 3.56 8.98
N SER A 23 0.68 4.77 9.00
CA SER A 23 0.42 5.59 7.79
C SER A 23 -0.22 4.80 6.64
N LYS A 24 -1.24 3.98 6.94
CA LYS A 24 -1.83 3.05 5.95
C LYS A 24 -2.43 3.77 4.74
N GLY A 25 -3.01 4.94 4.93
CA GLY A 25 -3.51 5.77 3.83
C GLY A 25 -2.40 6.21 2.87
N TYR A 26 -1.26 6.63 3.40
CA TYR A 26 -0.10 7.00 2.60
C TYR A 26 0.46 5.80 1.82
N ARG A 27 0.57 4.63 2.47
CA ARG A 27 1.03 3.40 1.81
C ARG A 27 0.08 2.93 0.72
N TYR A 28 -1.21 3.03 0.95
CA TYR A 28 -2.24 2.73 -0.04
C TYR A 28 -2.10 3.65 -1.26
N ASN A 29 -1.99 4.96 -1.05
CA ASN A 29 -1.82 5.93 -2.12
C ASN A 29 -0.53 5.69 -2.91
N TRP A 30 0.55 5.33 -2.23
CA TRP A 30 1.79 4.94 -2.89
C TRP A 30 1.57 3.76 -3.87
N GLY A 31 0.94 2.71 -3.40
CA GLY A 31 0.62 1.54 -4.23
C GLY A 31 -0.29 1.87 -5.42
N GLN A 32 -1.29 2.71 -5.22
CA GLN A 32 -2.18 3.18 -6.29
C GLN A 32 -1.42 4.05 -7.31
N GLN A 33 -0.53 4.91 -6.85
CA GLN A 33 0.31 5.72 -7.73
C GLN A 33 1.17 4.83 -8.62
N VAL A 34 1.84 3.84 -8.07
CA VAL A 34 2.64 2.87 -8.84
C VAL A 34 1.76 2.15 -9.85
N ARG A 35 0.65 1.58 -9.41
CA ARG A 35 -0.25 0.82 -10.29
C ARG A 35 -0.81 1.67 -11.43
N SER A 36 -1.15 2.93 -11.18
CA SER A 36 -1.65 3.86 -12.19
C SER A 36 -0.67 4.11 -13.34
N MET A 37 0.62 3.94 -13.07
CA MET A 37 1.71 4.19 -14.02
C MET A 37 2.19 2.94 -14.75
N MET A 38 1.68 1.77 -14.43
CA MET A 38 2.11 0.50 -15.04
C MET A 38 1.40 0.18 -16.36
N GLY A 39 0.39 0.96 -16.72
CA GLY A 39 -0.35 0.78 -17.97
C GLY A 39 -1.47 -0.24 -17.90
N THR A 40 -2.00 -0.57 -19.06
CA THR A 40 -3.12 -1.50 -19.22
C THR A 40 -2.67 -2.94 -19.10
N VAL A 41 -3.40 -3.73 -18.35
CA VAL A 41 -3.21 -5.18 -18.30
C VAL A 41 -3.86 -5.80 -19.52
N VAL A 42 -3.09 -6.57 -20.25
CA VAL A 42 -3.56 -7.41 -21.36
C VAL A 42 -3.60 -8.85 -20.86
N GLU A 43 -4.59 -9.62 -21.31
CA GLU A 43 -4.62 -11.04 -21.04
C GLU A 43 -3.35 -11.73 -21.58
N GLY A 44 -2.76 -12.59 -20.77
CA GLY A 44 -1.54 -13.31 -21.14
C GLY A 44 -0.60 -13.57 -19.97
N PRO A 45 0.62 -14.04 -20.27
CA PRO A 45 1.57 -14.49 -19.23
C PRO A 45 2.20 -13.35 -18.43
N ASP A 46 2.02 -12.10 -18.84
CA ASP A 46 2.67 -10.94 -18.20
C ASP A 46 1.96 -10.48 -16.92
N GLN A 47 0.76 -11.02 -16.66
CA GLN A 47 0.04 -10.76 -15.43
C GLN A 47 0.79 -11.34 -14.23
N GLY A 48 0.64 -10.67 -13.08
CA GLY A 48 1.22 -11.18 -11.86
C GLY A 48 1.32 -10.15 -10.77
N TYR A 49 2.16 -10.47 -9.80
CA TYR A 49 2.34 -9.69 -8.58
C TYR A 49 3.82 -9.47 -8.34
N VAL A 50 4.12 -8.32 -7.74
CA VAL A 50 5.44 -8.05 -7.17
C VAL A 50 5.26 -7.51 -5.76
N ARG A 51 6.05 -8.00 -4.83
CA ARG A 51 6.10 -7.48 -3.47
C ARG A 51 7.41 -6.76 -3.25
N PHE A 52 7.30 -5.50 -2.87
CA PHE A 52 8.44 -4.66 -2.53
C PHE A 52 8.51 -4.42 -1.03
N ARG A 53 9.73 -4.21 -0.56
CA ARG A 53 10.04 -3.49 0.66
C ARG A 53 10.48 -2.10 0.28
N ILE A 54 9.81 -1.09 0.84
CA ILE A 54 9.94 0.31 0.48
C ILE A 54 10.41 1.08 1.70
N GLU A 55 11.35 1.98 1.50
CA GLU A 55 11.74 2.96 2.49
C GLU A 55 11.59 4.36 1.89
N ILE A 56 10.73 5.17 2.50
CA ILE A 56 10.46 6.56 2.14
C ILE A 56 11.09 7.46 3.19
N ALA A 57 11.93 8.40 2.74
CA ALA A 57 12.50 9.41 3.61
C ALA A 57 11.43 10.38 4.14
N PRO A 58 11.66 11.10 5.25
CA PRO A 58 10.68 12.00 5.83
C PRO A 58 10.14 13.07 4.89
N ASP A 59 10.93 13.51 3.91
CA ASP A 59 10.54 14.48 2.88
C ASP A 59 9.72 13.88 1.71
N GLY A 60 9.44 12.57 1.73
CA GLY A 60 8.70 11.86 0.68
C GLY A 60 9.58 11.26 -0.42
N THR A 61 10.89 11.44 -0.40
CA THR A 61 11.79 10.83 -1.38
C THR A 61 12.00 9.34 -1.13
N LEU A 62 12.15 8.56 -2.20
CA LEU A 62 12.47 7.15 -2.10
C LEU A 62 13.90 6.96 -1.61
N ALA A 63 14.08 6.33 -0.47
CA ALA A 63 15.39 5.99 0.07
C ALA A 63 15.85 4.58 -0.36
N LYS A 64 14.93 3.61 -0.42
CA LYS A 64 15.24 2.23 -0.81
C LYS A 64 14.04 1.52 -1.42
N LEU A 65 14.28 0.72 -2.44
CA LEU A 65 13.31 -0.19 -3.05
C LEU A 65 13.96 -1.57 -3.23
N GLU A 66 13.35 -2.59 -2.66
CA GLU A 66 13.86 -3.95 -2.70
C GLU A 66 12.73 -4.90 -3.09
N THR A 67 12.95 -5.77 -4.07
CA THR A 67 11.99 -6.83 -4.42
C THR A 67 12.14 -7.98 -3.44
N ILE A 68 11.05 -8.32 -2.76
CA ILE A 68 11.00 -9.49 -1.86
C ILE A 68 10.67 -10.74 -2.66
N TRP A 69 9.66 -10.67 -3.50
CA TRP A 69 9.32 -11.72 -4.45
C TRP A 69 8.49 -11.16 -5.61
N THR A 70 8.45 -11.91 -6.69
CA THR A 70 7.58 -11.61 -7.84
C THR A 70 7.11 -12.90 -8.50
N THR A 71 5.93 -12.87 -9.10
CA THR A 71 5.40 -13.95 -9.94
C THR A 71 5.50 -13.63 -11.42
N SER A 72 5.89 -12.41 -11.79
CA SER A 72 6.03 -11.94 -13.16
C SER A 72 7.17 -10.95 -13.28
N ALA A 73 8.17 -11.28 -14.07
CA ALA A 73 9.29 -10.38 -14.37
C ALA A 73 8.82 -9.09 -15.07
N VAL A 74 7.78 -9.18 -15.91
CA VAL A 74 7.18 -8.02 -16.58
C VAL A 74 6.51 -7.11 -15.57
N ALA A 75 5.69 -7.65 -14.68
CA ALA A 75 5.05 -6.86 -13.61
C ALA A 75 6.08 -6.16 -12.72
N GLU A 76 7.18 -6.84 -12.36
CA GLU A 76 8.26 -6.25 -11.58
C GLU A 76 8.93 -5.09 -12.33
N GLN A 77 9.28 -5.27 -13.58
CA GLN A 77 9.93 -4.23 -14.39
C GLN A 77 9.03 -3.01 -14.57
N LEU A 78 7.74 -3.21 -14.86
CA LEU A 78 6.76 -2.13 -14.98
C LEU A 78 6.61 -1.36 -13.67
N ALA A 79 6.53 -2.06 -12.55
CA ALA A 79 6.43 -1.44 -11.23
C ALA A 79 7.69 -0.65 -10.86
N ARG A 80 8.89 -1.20 -11.10
CA ARG A 80 10.16 -0.49 -10.88
C ARG A 80 10.26 0.77 -11.74
N LYS A 81 9.93 0.69 -13.00
CA LYS A 81 9.91 1.84 -13.90
C LYS A 81 8.91 2.91 -13.43
N ALA A 82 7.74 2.49 -12.96
CA ALA A 82 6.77 3.41 -12.38
C ALA A 82 7.32 4.12 -11.14
N VAL A 83 7.99 3.41 -10.26
CA VAL A 83 8.62 3.99 -9.06
C VAL A 83 9.72 4.98 -9.43
N GLU A 84 10.56 4.66 -10.40
CA GLU A 84 11.65 5.55 -10.87
C GLU A 84 11.12 6.86 -11.49
N ASN A 85 9.95 6.82 -12.12
CA ASN A 85 9.32 7.97 -12.76
C ASN A 85 8.18 8.59 -11.94
N MET A 86 8.06 8.20 -10.68
CA MET A 86 7.00 8.69 -9.80
C MET A 86 7.15 10.21 -9.59
N PRO A 87 6.02 10.97 -9.64
CA PRO A 87 6.06 12.37 -9.29
C PRO A 87 6.47 12.55 -7.81
N PRO A 88 6.96 13.74 -7.41
CA PRO A 88 7.29 14.00 -6.02
C PRO A 88 6.13 13.68 -5.10
N LEU A 89 6.41 12.90 -4.04
CA LEU A 89 5.45 12.56 -3.02
C LEU A 89 5.45 13.60 -1.89
N PRO A 90 4.31 13.79 -1.20
CA PRO A 90 4.30 14.61 -0.01
C PRO A 90 5.14 13.98 1.11
N PRO A 91 5.58 14.77 2.11
CA PRO A 91 6.28 14.25 3.27
C PRO A 91 5.50 13.14 3.97
N THR A 92 6.21 12.24 4.65
CA THR A 92 5.57 11.22 5.45
C THR A 92 4.72 11.82 6.56
N PRO A 93 3.56 11.27 6.92
CA PRO A 93 2.66 11.85 7.91
C PRO A 93 3.30 12.02 9.30
N THR A 94 4.21 11.14 9.67
CA THR A 94 4.88 11.14 10.98
C THR A 94 6.12 12.04 11.03
N GLY A 95 6.60 12.55 9.91
CA GLY A 95 7.89 13.24 9.82
C GLY A 95 9.11 12.33 10.05
N LYS A 96 8.90 11.01 10.04
CA LYS A 96 9.94 9.99 10.20
C LYS A 96 10.02 9.13 8.93
N PRO A 97 11.14 8.43 8.70
CA PRO A 97 11.19 7.44 7.62
C PRO A 97 10.04 6.44 7.73
N LEU A 98 9.41 6.13 6.61
CA LEU A 98 8.35 5.15 6.53
C LEU A 98 8.88 3.90 5.83
N ILE A 99 8.90 2.78 6.54
CA ILE A 99 9.35 1.48 6.02
C ILE A 99 8.14 0.54 6.00
N PHE A 100 7.86 -0.02 4.84
CA PHE A 100 6.73 -0.93 4.69
C PHE A 100 6.93 -1.91 3.54
N GLU A 101 6.13 -2.97 3.53
CA GLU A 101 6.02 -3.89 2.41
C GLU A 101 4.69 -3.67 1.69
N LYS A 102 4.70 -3.71 0.37
CA LYS A 102 3.51 -3.59 -0.46
C LYS A 102 3.56 -4.55 -1.63
N THR A 103 2.45 -5.24 -1.86
CA THR A 103 2.25 -6.03 -3.06
C THR A 103 1.55 -5.19 -4.11
N ILE A 104 2.14 -5.13 -5.30
CA ILE A 104 1.54 -4.49 -6.48
C ILE A 104 0.99 -5.58 -7.37
N SER A 105 -0.28 -5.47 -7.72
CA SER A 105 -0.99 -6.41 -8.57
C SER A 105 -1.08 -5.87 -9.99
N PHE A 106 -0.50 -6.58 -10.95
CA PHE A 106 -0.68 -6.34 -12.38
C PHE A 106 -1.64 -7.38 -12.94
N THR A 107 -2.93 -7.20 -12.61
CA THR A 107 -4.03 -8.10 -12.98
C THR A 107 -5.21 -7.29 -13.51
N PRO A 108 -6.15 -7.91 -14.27
CA PRO A 108 -7.32 -7.21 -14.80
C PRO A 108 -8.28 -6.72 -13.71
N PHE A 109 -8.19 -7.24 -12.50
CA PHE A 109 -9.08 -6.90 -11.41
C PHE A 109 -8.32 -6.14 -10.31
N ALA A 110 -8.96 -5.10 -9.76
CA ALA A 110 -8.45 -4.44 -8.58
C ALA A 110 -8.54 -5.39 -7.38
N SER A 111 -7.43 -5.55 -6.66
CA SER A 111 -7.35 -6.45 -5.49
C SER A 111 -7.49 -5.71 -4.17
N ASP A 112 -7.20 -4.42 -4.14
CA ASP A 112 -7.15 -3.64 -2.91
C ASP A 112 -8.16 -2.49 -2.92
N GLY A 113 -8.99 -2.43 -1.89
CA GLY A 113 -9.77 -1.26 -1.56
C GLY A 113 -9.00 -0.28 -0.68
N PRO A 114 -9.48 0.98 -0.54
CA PRO A 114 -8.89 1.92 0.39
C PRO A 114 -8.96 1.38 1.82
N PRO A 115 -7.88 1.55 2.62
CA PRO A 115 -7.90 1.11 4.00
C PRO A 115 -8.89 1.95 4.82
N SER A 116 -9.55 1.31 5.77
CA SER A 116 -10.25 2.07 6.80
C SER A 116 -9.21 2.78 7.66
N TYR A 117 -9.35 4.10 7.86
CA TYR A 117 -8.44 4.84 8.74
C TYR A 117 -8.48 4.36 10.20
N LYS A 118 -9.56 3.69 10.62
CA LYS A 118 -9.64 3.02 11.93
C LYS A 118 -8.56 1.94 12.06
N ASP A 119 -8.21 1.30 10.97
CA ASP A 119 -7.21 0.23 10.95
C ASP A 119 -5.77 0.76 11.02
N ASP A 120 -5.57 2.08 10.89
CA ASP A 120 -4.24 2.69 10.97
C ASP A 120 -3.58 2.51 12.35
N CYS A 121 -4.38 2.36 13.39
CA CYS A 121 -3.90 2.11 14.74
C CYS A 121 -3.59 0.64 15.01
N LEU A 122 -4.07 -0.26 14.15
CA LEU A 122 -3.79 -1.68 14.27
C LEU A 122 -2.42 -2.00 13.66
N PRO A 123 -1.69 -2.98 14.21
CA PRO A 123 -0.48 -3.48 13.58
C PRO A 123 -0.82 -4.06 12.20
N ASP A 124 0.18 -4.11 11.33
CA ASP A 124 0.02 -4.79 10.06
C ASP A 124 -0.31 -6.26 10.29
N PRO A 125 -1.28 -6.83 9.54
CA PRO A 125 -1.57 -8.25 9.64
C PRO A 125 -0.31 -9.05 9.26
N PRO A 126 -0.07 -10.19 9.92
CA PRO A 126 1.06 -11.04 9.58
C PRO A 126 0.94 -11.45 8.11
N VAL A 127 2.03 -11.28 7.37
CA VAL A 127 2.09 -11.72 5.98
C VAL A 127 2.11 -13.24 5.96
N PHE A 128 1.17 -13.84 5.21
CA PHE A 128 1.20 -15.28 5.00
C PHE A 128 2.52 -15.66 4.32
N ARG A 129 3.29 -16.51 4.97
CA ARG A 129 4.45 -17.14 4.38
C ARG A 129 4.17 -18.62 4.31
N ASN A 130 4.24 -19.18 3.10
CA ASN A 130 4.12 -20.63 2.95
C ASN A 130 5.30 -21.30 3.66
N PRO A 131 5.09 -22.01 4.79
CA PRO A 131 6.18 -22.63 5.52
C PRO A 131 6.85 -23.77 4.76
N PHE A 132 6.22 -24.21 3.67
CA PHE A 132 6.71 -25.27 2.79
C PHE A 132 7.23 -24.75 1.45
N ALA A 133 7.37 -23.42 1.30
CA ALA A 133 7.98 -22.86 0.09
C ALA A 133 9.40 -23.38 -0.07
N TRP A 134 9.70 -23.91 -1.24
CA TRP A 134 10.98 -24.55 -1.54
C TRP A 134 11.43 -24.21 -2.97
N ASP A 135 12.70 -23.93 -3.13
CA ASP A 135 13.32 -23.59 -4.42
C ASP A 135 13.61 -24.82 -5.31
N GLY A 136 13.31 -26.03 -4.83
CA GLY A 136 13.57 -27.30 -5.53
C GLY A 136 15.02 -27.80 -5.42
N LYS A 137 15.92 -27.10 -4.76
CA LYS A 137 17.36 -27.41 -4.73
C LYS A 137 17.94 -27.52 -3.34
N SER A 138 17.52 -26.65 -2.42
CA SER A 138 18.02 -26.61 -1.05
C SER A 138 17.26 -27.57 -0.13
N PRO A 139 17.82 -27.96 1.03
CA PRO A 139 17.08 -28.70 2.05
C PRO A 139 15.81 -27.93 2.47
N GLN A 140 14.69 -28.62 2.58
CA GLN A 140 13.46 -28.01 3.06
C GLN A 140 13.61 -27.58 4.51
N VAL A 141 13.49 -26.27 4.75
CA VAL A 141 13.47 -25.68 6.07
C VAL A 141 12.11 -25.06 6.30
N ARG A 142 11.44 -25.46 7.37
CA ARG A 142 10.19 -24.84 7.79
C ARG A 142 10.48 -23.42 8.29
N SER A 143 9.95 -22.41 7.61
CA SER A 143 10.02 -21.03 8.10
C SER A 143 9.10 -20.84 9.31
N GLU A 144 9.60 -20.19 10.35
CA GLU A 144 8.77 -19.80 11.48
C GLU A 144 7.77 -18.71 11.05
N PRO A 145 6.51 -18.78 11.55
CA PRO A 145 5.57 -17.70 11.30
C PRO A 145 6.09 -16.39 11.93
N PRO A 146 5.85 -15.23 11.29
CA PRO A 146 6.23 -13.96 11.85
C PRO A 146 5.54 -13.76 13.20
N LYS A 147 6.28 -13.27 14.19
CA LYS A 147 5.73 -12.96 15.51
C LYS A 147 4.73 -11.80 15.37
N ALA A 148 3.54 -11.97 15.96
CA ALA A 148 2.57 -10.90 16.04
C ALA A 148 3.13 -9.74 16.90
N GLU A 149 2.94 -8.51 16.43
CA GLU A 149 3.29 -7.30 17.19
C GLU A 149 2.37 -7.22 18.42
N LYS A 150 2.96 -7.02 19.60
CA LYS A 150 2.16 -6.81 20.81
C LYS A 150 1.53 -5.43 20.79
N LEU A 151 0.21 -5.38 21.00
CA LEU A 151 -0.53 -4.14 21.15
C LEU A 151 -0.25 -3.54 22.54
N ASP A 152 0.25 -2.30 22.58
CA ASP A 152 0.28 -1.49 23.77
C ASP A 152 -1.06 -0.74 23.90
N PRO A 153 -1.87 -0.98 24.95
CA PRO A 153 -3.16 -0.32 25.11
C PRO A 153 -3.08 1.21 25.16
N GLN A 154 -2.03 1.77 25.74
CA GLN A 154 -1.84 3.22 25.81
C GLN A 154 -1.51 3.80 24.45
N ALA A 155 -0.61 3.18 23.70
CA ALA A 155 -0.27 3.60 22.34
C ALA A 155 -1.47 3.48 21.40
N MET A 156 -2.31 2.45 21.57
CA MET A 156 -3.56 2.29 20.83
C MET A 156 -4.53 3.43 21.14
N GLU A 157 -4.73 3.78 22.40
CA GLU A 157 -5.62 4.87 22.78
C GLU A 157 -5.13 6.22 22.22
N ASP A 158 -3.85 6.50 22.32
CA ASP A 158 -3.25 7.74 21.79
C ASP A 158 -3.36 7.82 20.27
N CYS A 159 -3.21 6.70 19.58
CA CYS A 159 -3.40 6.60 18.13
C CYS A 159 -4.87 6.87 17.76
N LEU A 160 -5.83 6.25 18.43
CA LEU A 160 -7.26 6.41 18.15
C LEU A 160 -7.74 7.86 18.36
N ARG A 161 -7.14 8.60 19.29
CA ARG A 161 -7.45 10.03 19.47
C ARG A 161 -7.06 10.91 18.29
N GLN A 162 -6.07 10.50 17.49
CA GLN A 162 -5.60 11.25 16.33
C GLN A 162 -6.48 11.03 15.11
N LEU A 163 -7.29 9.98 15.09
CA LEU A 163 -8.13 9.68 13.94
C LEU A 163 -9.25 10.71 13.77
N PRO A 164 -9.66 10.96 12.51
CA PRO A 164 -10.85 11.75 12.24
C PRO A 164 -12.05 11.18 13.00
N ARG A 165 -12.87 12.06 13.55
CA ARG A 165 -14.09 11.61 14.23
C ARG A 165 -14.99 10.88 13.23
N ASP A 166 -15.56 9.77 13.67
CA ASP A 166 -16.64 9.09 12.95
C ASP A 166 -17.87 9.98 12.93
N SER A 167 -18.01 10.75 11.88
CA SER A 167 -19.24 11.47 11.60
C SER A 167 -19.86 10.91 10.32
N ILE A 168 -21.17 10.95 10.26
CA ILE A 168 -21.94 10.55 9.07
C ILE A 168 -21.46 11.37 7.86
N GLU A 169 -21.16 12.65 8.05
CA GLU A 169 -20.65 13.55 7.01
C GLU A 169 -19.29 13.11 6.48
N ALA A 170 -18.37 12.69 7.37
CA ALA A 170 -17.04 12.21 6.97
C ALA A 170 -17.13 10.89 6.21
N GLU A 171 -18.02 10.00 6.63
CA GLU A 171 -18.29 8.74 5.96
C GLU A 171 -18.92 8.95 4.59
N MET A 172 -19.92 9.81 4.48
CA MET A 172 -20.55 10.19 3.22
C MET A 172 -19.57 10.87 2.25
N ALA A 173 -18.70 11.73 2.77
CA ALA A 173 -17.67 12.38 1.94
C ALA A 173 -16.65 11.37 1.39
N ARG A 174 -16.29 10.37 2.17
CA ARG A 174 -15.41 9.27 1.73
C ARG A 174 -16.09 8.43 0.66
N ASP A 175 -17.33 8.02 0.90
CA ASP A 175 -18.10 7.20 -0.04
C ASP A 175 -18.32 7.92 -1.36
N ARG A 176 -18.57 9.22 -1.33
CA ARG A 176 -18.69 10.05 -2.53
C ARG A 176 -17.39 10.05 -3.34
N ARG A 177 -16.22 10.23 -2.70
CA ARG A 177 -14.93 10.18 -3.38
C ARG A 177 -14.68 8.82 -4.03
N GLU A 178 -15.03 7.73 -3.35
CA GLU A 178 -14.92 6.40 -3.91
C GLU A 178 -15.85 6.18 -5.11
N MET A 179 -17.09 6.64 -5.03
CA MET A 179 -18.02 6.57 -6.15
C MET A 179 -17.55 7.39 -7.36
N GLU A 180 -17.02 8.59 -7.15
CA GLU A 180 -16.42 9.40 -8.20
C GLU A 180 -15.22 8.71 -8.86
N ARG A 181 -14.38 8.07 -8.02
CA ARG A 181 -13.23 7.28 -8.49
C ARG A 181 -13.65 6.11 -9.38
N TRP A 182 -14.76 5.46 -9.06
CA TRP A 182 -15.32 4.37 -9.85
C TRP A 182 -16.17 4.85 -11.04
N GLY A 183 -16.31 6.15 -11.23
CA GLY A 183 -17.04 6.74 -12.37
C GLY A 183 -18.56 6.63 -12.27
N TRP A 184 -19.11 6.44 -11.08
CA TRP A 184 -20.54 6.25 -10.86
C TRP A 184 -21.35 7.56 -10.91
N ASN A 185 -20.69 8.71 -10.95
CA ASN A 185 -21.31 10.05 -11.02
C ASN A 185 -21.02 10.76 -12.35
N LYS A 186 -21.21 10.08 -13.46
CA LYS A 186 -21.24 10.74 -14.77
C LYS A 186 -22.66 10.87 -15.26
#